data_dbbdef62299cb090edd5e8b4164213ef
#
_entry.id   dbbdef62299cb090edd5e8b4164213ef
#
_cell.length_a   1.000
_cell.length_b   1.000
_cell.length_c   1.000
_cell.angle_alpha   90.00
_cell.angle_beta   90.00
_cell.angle_gamma   90.00
#
_symmetry.space_group_name_H-M   'P 1'
#
loop_
_entity.id
_entity.type
_entity.pdbx_description
1 polymer ?
#
loop_
_entity_poly.entity_id
_entity_poly.type
_entity_poly.pdbx_seq_one_letter_code
_entity_poly.pdbx_strand_id
1 'polypeptide(L)' 'MSNDSDNRILMKTITKVTHVYGTEPAGIMLQMTTNEGEVIDVFLHKEIVKGTRDILQTALEKYLLR' A
#
# COMPACT_ATOMS: atom_id res chain seq x y z
N MET A 1 -19.02 -22.24 -4.14
CA MET A 1 -18.37 -21.95 -3.68
C MET A 1 -18.30 -20.77 -3.41
N SER A 2 -18.46 -20.22 -2.78
CA SER A 2 -18.50 -19.08 -2.37
C SER A 2 -17.26 -18.45 -2.23
N ASN A 3 -16.40 -18.80 -2.92
CA ASN A 3 -15.11 -18.33 -2.75
C ASN A 3 -14.96 -16.89 -3.03
N ASP A 4 -15.82 -16.31 -3.81
CA ASP A 4 -15.69 -14.91 -4.09
C ASP A 4 -15.90 -14.08 -2.86
N SER A 5 -16.81 -14.46 -2.01
CA SER A 5 -17.01 -13.73 -0.79
C SER A 5 -15.80 -13.84 0.10
N ASP A 6 -15.21 -15.00 0.15
CA ASP A 6 -14.05 -15.19 0.98
C ASP A 6 -12.90 -14.32 0.51
N ASN A 7 -12.75 -14.17 -0.80
CA ASN A 7 -11.67 -13.34 -1.31
C ASN A 7 -11.83 -11.91 -0.91
N ARG A 8 -13.05 -11.42 -0.87
CA ARG A 8 -13.26 -10.03 -0.52
C ARG A 8 -12.92 -9.73 0.91
N ILE A 9 -13.10 -10.70 1.81
CA ILE A 9 -12.82 -10.42 3.20
C ILE A 9 -11.37 -10.69 3.54
N LEU A 10 -10.55 -11.05 2.57
CA LEU A 10 -9.13 -11.23 2.84
C LEU A 10 -8.36 -9.94 2.72
N MET A 11 -9.06 -8.82 2.58
CA MET A 11 -8.41 -7.53 2.50
C MET A 11 -7.71 -7.23 3.82
N LYS A 12 -6.48 -6.75 3.73
CA LYS A 12 -5.71 -6.45 4.91
C LYS A 12 -5.68 -4.96 5.18
N THR A 13 -5.66 -4.59 6.44
CA THR A 13 -5.59 -3.19 6.82
C THR A 13 -4.16 -2.87 7.20
N ILE A 14 -3.57 -1.89 6.51
CA ILE A 14 -2.21 -1.46 6.78
C ILE A 14 -2.25 -0.33 7.80
N THR A 15 -1.55 -0.49 8.90
CA THR A 15 -1.54 0.50 9.96
C THR A 15 -0.20 1.21 10.08
N LYS A 16 0.82 0.77 9.36
CA LYS A 16 2.12 1.42 9.43
C LYS A 16 2.86 1.20 8.13
N VAL A 17 3.50 2.23 7.62
CA VAL A 17 4.31 2.13 6.41
C VAL A 17 5.66 2.74 6.70
N THR A 18 6.73 2.03 6.37
CA THR A 18 8.08 2.51 6.56
C THR A 18 8.81 2.43 5.23
N HIS A 19 9.52 3.48 4.89
CA HIS A 19 10.33 3.47 3.67
C HIS A 19 11.64 2.76 3.98
N VAL A 20 11.91 1.73 3.21
CA VAL A 20 13.16 1.01 3.37
C VAL A 20 14.07 1.48 2.24
N TYR A 21 15.30 1.84 2.59
CA TYR A 21 16.22 2.31 1.60
C TYR A 21 16.43 1.24 0.58
N GLY A 22 16.04 1.54 -0.63
CA GLY A 22 16.26 0.63 -1.69
C GLY A 22 17.55 0.99 -2.34
N THR A 23 18.22 0.02 -2.80
CA THR A 23 19.39 0.26 -3.56
C THR A 23 19.05 0.20 -5.03
N GLU A 24 17.82 -0.12 -5.34
CA GLU A 24 17.45 -0.29 -6.73
C GLU A 24 16.99 1.00 -7.33
N PRO A 25 17.59 1.44 -8.41
CA PRO A 25 17.16 2.68 -9.04
C PRO A 25 15.80 2.55 -9.73
N ALA A 26 15.27 1.35 -9.82
CA ALA A 26 14.02 1.14 -10.52
C ALA A 26 12.78 1.43 -9.69
N GLY A 27 12.92 1.72 -8.41
CA GLY A 27 11.75 1.99 -7.59
C GLY A 27 12.07 2.14 -6.12
N ILE A 28 11.06 2.03 -5.29
CA ILE A 28 11.23 2.14 -3.85
C ILE A 28 10.63 0.94 -3.15
N MET A 29 11.20 0.57 -2.03
CA MET A 29 10.68 -0.51 -1.24
C MET A 29 10.02 0.05 0.00
N LEU A 30 8.81 -0.42 0.29
CA LEU A 30 8.09 -0.03 1.48
C LEU A 30 7.84 -1.26 2.33
N GLN A 31 7.95 -1.10 3.63
CA GLN A 31 7.59 -2.17 4.53
C GLN A 31 6.27 -1.77 5.17
N MET A 32 5.27 -2.60 5.03
CA MET A 32 3.93 -2.31 5.53
C MET A 32 3.56 -3.30 6.62
N THR A 33 2.97 -2.78 7.70
CA THR A 33 2.55 -3.64 8.81
C THR A 33 1.04 -3.62 8.88
N THR A 34 0.44 -4.79 9.00
CA THR A 34 -1.00 -4.90 9.08
C THR A 34 -1.46 -4.72 10.53
N ASN A 35 -2.76 -4.59 10.71
CA ASN A 35 -3.33 -4.46 12.04
C ASN A 35 -3.18 -5.73 12.85
N GLU A 36 -2.78 -6.84 12.22
CA GLU A 36 -2.53 -8.08 12.93
C GLU A 36 -1.06 -8.32 13.20
N GLY A 37 -0.22 -7.36 12.86
CA GLY A 37 1.20 -7.48 13.12
C GLY A 37 2.01 -8.12 12.03
N GLU A 38 1.36 -8.47 10.90
CA GLU A 38 2.08 -9.03 9.78
C GLU A 38 2.90 -7.96 9.10
N VAL A 39 4.08 -8.31 8.64
CA VAL A 39 4.94 -7.36 7.94
C VAL A 39 5.05 -7.80 6.48
N ILE A 40 4.78 -6.89 5.58
CA ILE A 40 4.76 -7.16 4.16
C ILE A 40 5.70 -6.19 3.47
N ASP A 41 6.61 -6.70 2.65
CA ASP A 41 7.49 -5.85 1.87
C ASP A 41 6.90 -5.67 0.49
N VAL A 42 6.84 -4.43 0.03
CA VAL A 42 6.24 -4.10 -1.24
C VAL A 42 7.21 -3.24 -2.03
N PHE A 43 7.43 -3.60 -3.28
CA PHE A 43 8.31 -2.81 -4.13
C PHE A 43 7.45 -2.06 -5.15
N LEU A 44 7.58 -0.75 -5.19
CA LEU A 44 6.86 0.07 -6.16
C LEU A 44 7.83 0.50 -7.25
N HIS A 45 7.54 0.09 -8.47
CA HIS A 45 8.35 0.47 -9.61
C HIS A 45 8.29 1.99 -9.78
N LYS A 46 9.39 2.60 -10.15
CA LYS A 46 9.47 4.06 -10.21
C LYS A 46 8.39 4.67 -11.09
N GLU A 47 7.96 3.96 -12.12
CA GLU A 47 6.98 4.50 -13.05
C GLU A 47 5.59 4.62 -12.46
N ILE A 48 5.31 3.90 -11.38
CA ILE A 48 3.99 4.01 -10.77
C ILE A 48 4.02 4.82 -9.47
N VAL A 49 5.18 5.24 -9.02
CA VAL A 49 5.27 5.94 -7.74
C VAL A 49 4.49 7.25 -7.79
N LYS A 50 4.65 8.01 -8.86
CA LYS A 50 3.96 9.28 -8.96
C LYS A 50 2.45 9.08 -9.03
N GLY A 51 1.99 8.14 -9.83
CA GLY A 51 0.57 7.86 -9.94
C GLY A 51 -0.03 7.39 -8.63
N THR A 52 0.70 6.55 -7.90
CA THR A 52 0.24 6.07 -6.61
C THR A 52 0.12 7.23 -5.63
N ARG A 53 1.12 8.13 -5.62
CA ARG A 53 1.07 9.30 -4.78
C ARG A 53 -0.15 10.15 -5.12
N ASP A 54 -0.41 10.35 -6.41
CA ASP A 54 -1.53 11.17 -6.84
C ASP A 54 -2.87 10.58 -6.42
N ILE A 55 -3.00 9.26 -6.49
CA ILE A 55 -4.21 8.58 -6.05
C ILE A 55 -4.44 8.82 -4.56
N LEU A 56 -3.38 8.66 -3.77
CA LEU A 56 -3.50 8.82 -2.34
C LEU A 56 -3.77 10.28 -1.97
N GLN A 57 -3.14 11.20 -2.67
CA GLN A 57 -3.34 12.62 -2.42
C GLN A 57 -4.78 13.01 -2.72
N THR A 58 -5.32 12.55 -3.84
CA THR A 58 -6.69 12.86 -4.22
C THR A 58 -7.67 12.28 -3.20
N ALA A 59 -7.44 11.04 -2.77
CA ALA A 59 -8.32 10.41 -1.81
C ALA A 59 -8.27 11.15 -0.46
N LEU A 60 -7.09 11.57 -0.06
CA LEU A 60 -6.93 12.30 1.18
C LEU A 60 -7.74 13.59 1.14
N GLU A 61 -7.63 14.34 0.05
CA GLU A 61 -8.32 15.61 -0.07
C GLU A 61 -9.81 15.46 -0.21
N LYS A 62 -10.26 14.46 -0.95
CA LYS A 62 -11.69 14.32 -1.19
C LYS A 62 -12.43 13.63 -0.06
N TYR A 63 -11.81 12.69 0.60
CA TYR A 63 -12.55 11.86 1.53
C TYR A 63 -12.08 11.91 2.98
N LEU A 64 -10.81 12.18 3.20
CA LEU A 64 -10.27 12.06 4.55
C LEU A 64 -10.02 13.37 5.27
N LEU A 65 -9.85 14.47 4.55
CA LEU A 65 -9.60 15.76 5.17
C LEU A 65 -10.82 16.66 5.16
N ARG A 66 -11.98 16.11 5.17
CA ARG A 66 -13.21 16.91 5.14
C ARG A 66 -13.63 17.39 6.49
#